data_f79c23c1f60378159a63ffbfa540886d
#
_entry.id   f79c23c1f60378159a63ffbfa540886d
#
_cell.length_a   1.000
_cell.length_b   1.000
_cell.length_c   1.000
_cell.angle_alpha   90.00
_cell.angle_beta   90.00
_cell.angle_gamma   90.00
#
_symmetry.space_group_name_H-M   'P 1'
#
loop_
_entity.id
_entity.type
_entity.pdbx_description
1 polymer ?
#
loop_
_entity_poly.entity_id
_entity_poly.type
_entity_poly.pdbx_seq_one_letter_code
_entity_poly.pdbx_strand_id
1 'polypeptide(L)'
;AVTLSIGVGIKGTSYNENYEQARAAIDLALGRGGDQVVVKNGEDIAYFGGKAKQVERNTRVKARVKAHALHEIIESRENVIIMGHSLTDVDSLGAGIGIFCAARVLGKKAQIVINEPTTSIRPLMECFTPEKGYPEDMFINSEIAIEEVSRNSLVMVVDTNRPSYTECPELLTRTDTIVVFDHHRQGSEVIENPLLSYIEPYASSACEMVAEVLQYFQEGFKLSPAEADCIYAGILIDTNNFMTKTGVRTFEAAAYLRRSGAEVTRVRKMLRNDMACYKARAEAVRHAEVYRGAFAISVCP
;
A
#
# COMPACT_ATOMS: atom_id res chain seq x y z
N ALA A 1 -3.36 8.30 6.14
CA ALA A 1 -2.83 8.51 7.50
C ALA A 1 -2.86 10.01 7.81
N VAL A 2 -3.32 10.38 8.99
CA VAL A 2 -3.25 11.79 9.44
C VAL A 2 -1.82 12.03 9.91
N THR A 3 -1.10 12.95 9.25
CA THR A 3 0.23 13.39 9.69
C THR A 3 0.10 14.67 10.53
N LEU A 4 0.98 14.85 11.49
CA LEU A 4 1.00 16.03 12.35
C LEU A 4 2.30 16.78 12.16
N SER A 5 2.17 18.07 11.80
CA SER A 5 3.30 19.01 11.81
C SER A 5 3.16 19.94 13.02
N ILE A 6 4.25 20.17 13.75
CA ILE A 6 4.24 20.96 14.97
C ILE A 6 5.32 22.05 14.87
N GLY A 7 4.93 23.29 15.11
CA GLY A 7 5.86 24.40 15.32
C GLY A 7 5.91 24.77 16.81
N VAL A 8 7.10 24.91 17.36
CA VAL A 8 7.32 25.29 18.75
C VAL A 8 8.22 26.53 18.79
N GLY A 9 7.77 27.56 19.50
CA GLY A 9 8.56 28.76 19.80
C GLY A 9 8.91 28.81 21.29
N ILE A 10 10.18 28.98 21.62
CA ILE A 10 10.66 29.01 23.01
C ILE A 10 11.65 30.15 23.24
N LYS A 11 11.78 30.55 24.52
CA LYS A 11 12.69 31.60 25.01
C LYS A 11 12.49 32.98 24.37
N GLY A 12 11.31 33.27 23.83
CA GLY A 12 10.93 34.67 23.53
C GLY A 12 10.73 35.48 24.82
N THR A 13 10.91 36.75 24.71
CA THR A 13 10.74 37.70 25.84
C THR A 13 9.26 37.91 26.22
N SER A 14 8.34 37.47 25.37
CA SER A 14 6.90 37.52 25.55
C SER A 14 6.18 36.32 24.95
N TYR A 15 4.92 36.09 25.36
CA TYR A 15 4.06 35.11 24.74
C TYR A 15 3.83 35.36 23.24
N ASN A 16 3.74 36.63 22.84
CA ASN A 16 3.56 37.00 21.45
C ASN A 16 4.80 36.63 20.61
N GLU A 17 5.99 36.86 21.13
CA GLU A 17 7.23 36.48 20.46
C GLU A 17 7.36 34.97 20.32
N ASN A 18 7.03 34.20 21.36
CA ASN A 18 6.98 32.73 21.28
C ASN A 18 5.94 32.23 20.25
N TYR A 19 4.78 32.90 20.16
CA TYR A 19 3.77 32.60 19.17
C TYR A 19 4.26 32.83 17.73
N GLU A 20 4.89 33.97 17.46
CA GLU A 20 5.46 34.28 16.14
C GLU A 20 6.60 33.30 15.76
N GLN A 21 7.43 32.92 16.73
CA GLN A 21 8.43 31.87 16.53
C GLN A 21 7.80 30.52 16.23
N ALA A 22 6.75 30.13 16.94
CA ALA A 22 6.03 28.87 16.69
C ALA A 22 5.36 28.86 15.30
N ARG A 23 4.80 30.02 14.89
CA ARG A 23 4.21 30.21 13.57
C ARG A 23 5.25 30.07 12.46
N ALA A 24 6.39 30.74 12.60
CA ALA A 24 7.49 30.59 11.66
C ALA A 24 8.03 29.14 11.63
N ALA A 25 8.06 28.44 12.76
CA ALA A 25 8.49 27.07 12.87
C ALA A 25 7.52 26.10 12.16
N ILE A 26 6.19 26.32 12.26
CA ILE A 26 5.23 25.47 11.54
C ILE A 26 5.31 25.70 10.03
N ASP A 27 5.53 26.92 9.57
CA ASP A 27 5.71 27.23 8.15
C ASP A 27 6.97 26.53 7.59
N LEU A 28 8.05 26.47 8.38
CA LEU A 28 9.26 25.69 8.03
C LEU A 28 8.97 24.18 7.99
N ALA A 29 8.18 23.66 8.96
CA ALA A 29 7.79 22.25 8.95
C ALA A 29 7.00 21.89 7.70
N LEU A 30 6.02 22.71 7.33
CA LEU A 30 5.17 22.51 6.15
C LEU A 30 5.95 22.69 4.84
N GLY A 31 6.82 23.71 4.76
CA GLY A 31 7.67 23.94 3.59
C GLY A 31 8.68 22.80 3.32
N ARG A 32 8.95 21.96 4.32
CA ARG A 32 9.82 20.76 4.21
C ARG A 32 9.04 19.46 3.98
N GLY A 33 7.74 19.55 3.69
CA GLY A 33 6.88 18.39 3.41
C GLY A 33 6.04 17.91 4.59
N GLY A 34 6.07 18.61 5.74
CA GLY A 34 5.26 18.25 6.92
C GLY A 34 5.79 17.05 7.70
N ASP A 35 4.93 16.47 8.55
CA ASP A 35 5.19 15.28 9.39
C ASP A 35 6.48 15.41 10.25
N GLN A 36 6.70 16.60 10.80
CA GLN A 36 7.87 16.91 11.62
C GLN A 36 7.57 17.96 12.67
N VAL A 37 8.40 18.01 13.70
CA VAL A 37 8.41 19.07 14.69
C VAL A 37 9.58 20.00 14.40
N VAL A 38 9.31 21.30 14.34
CA VAL A 38 10.34 22.33 14.25
C VAL A 38 10.27 23.18 15.52
N VAL A 39 11.40 23.31 16.19
CA VAL A 39 11.54 24.15 17.39
C VAL A 39 12.40 25.35 17.05
N LYS A 40 11.86 26.57 17.22
CA LYS A 40 12.58 27.80 17.04
C LYS A 40 12.86 28.43 18.39
N ASN A 41 14.15 28.75 18.62
CA ASN A 41 14.66 29.39 19.84
C ASN A 41 15.49 30.62 19.45
N GLY A 42 14.81 31.73 19.21
CA GLY A 42 15.46 32.90 18.60
C GLY A 42 15.93 32.60 17.19
N GLU A 43 17.24 32.68 16.95
CA GLU A 43 17.87 32.36 15.67
C GLU A 43 18.14 30.85 15.49
N ASP A 44 18.17 30.08 16.57
CA ASP A 44 18.42 28.64 16.54
C ASP A 44 17.15 27.87 16.11
N ILE A 45 17.33 26.96 15.19
CA ILE A 45 16.23 26.11 14.69
C ILE A 45 16.63 24.65 14.81
N ALA A 46 15.83 23.87 15.55
CA ALA A 46 16.00 22.42 15.65
C ALA A 46 14.86 21.70 14.93
N TYR A 47 15.20 20.65 14.19
CA TYR A 47 14.28 19.83 13.43
C TYR A 47 14.20 18.42 14.02
N PHE A 48 12.98 17.92 14.27
CA PHE A 48 12.72 16.58 14.79
C PHE A 48 11.71 15.88 13.86
N GLY A 49 12.09 14.75 13.31
CA GLY A 49 11.33 14.07 12.24
C GLY A 49 11.65 14.62 10.85
N GLY A 50 10.79 14.40 9.86
CA GLY A 50 10.94 14.96 8.52
C GLY A 50 12.21 14.57 7.80
N LYS A 51 12.41 13.28 7.48
CA LYS A 51 13.62 12.77 6.81
C LYS A 51 13.56 12.86 5.28
N ALA A 52 13.06 13.95 4.70
CA ALA A 52 12.75 14.04 3.28
C ALA A 52 13.94 13.91 2.30
N LYS A 53 15.18 14.16 2.68
CA LYS A 53 16.34 14.06 1.75
C LYS A 53 17.26 12.86 1.96
N GLN A 54 17.27 12.23 3.12
CA GLN A 54 18.07 11.03 3.38
C GLN A 54 17.33 9.73 2.98
N VAL A 55 16.02 9.80 2.77
CA VAL A 55 15.13 8.68 2.46
C VAL A 55 15.39 8.11 1.06
N GLU A 56 15.68 8.93 0.05
CA GLU A 56 15.82 8.45 -1.34
C GLU A 56 16.99 7.47 -1.57
N ARG A 57 18.15 7.70 -0.98
CA ARG A 57 19.29 6.78 -1.14
C ARG A 57 19.12 5.49 -0.34
N ASN A 58 18.48 5.54 0.82
CA ASN A 58 18.26 4.37 1.66
C ASN A 58 17.12 3.47 1.16
N THR A 59 16.12 3.98 0.44
CA THR A 59 14.99 3.19 -0.02
C THR A 59 15.34 2.19 -1.10
N ARG A 60 16.11 2.55 -2.12
CA ARG A 60 16.56 1.61 -3.16
C ARG A 60 17.44 0.49 -2.60
N VAL A 61 18.32 0.81 -1.64
CA VAL A 61 19.12 -0.21 -0.94
C VAL A 61 18.22 -1.12 -0.11
N LYS A 62 17.25 -0.55 0.62
CA LYS A 62 16.26 -1.34 1.36
C LYS A 62 15.45 -2.24 0.44
N ALA A 63 14.89 -1.70 -0.66
CA ALA A 63 14.13 -2.48 -1.62
C ALA A 63 14.93 -3.65 -2.19
N ARG A 64 16.21 -3.43 -2.54
CA ARG A 64 17.12 -4.48 -3.00
C ARG A 64 17.36 -5.56 -1.95
N VAL A 65 17.62 -5.16 -0.71
CA VAL A 65 17.82 -6.11 0.41
C VAL A 65 16.54 -6.91 0.67
N LYS A 66 15.38 -6.24 0.66
CA LYS A 66 14.08 -6.90 0.85
C LYS A 66 13.73 -7.82 -0.32
N ALA A 67 14.07 -7.44 -1.55
CA ALA A 67 13.89 -8.28 -2.74
C ALA A 67 14.69 -9.58 -2.64
N HIS A 68 15.97 -9.49 -2.26
CA HIS A 68 16.81 -10.66 -2.09
C HIS A 68 16.32 -11.55 -0.95
N ALA A 69 16.01 -10.96 0.21
CA ALA A 69 15.44 -11.73 1.32
C ALA A 69 14.11 -12.41 0.97
N LEU A 70 13.21 -11.72 0.26
CA LEU A 70 11.94 -12.29 -0.18
C LEU A 70 12.16 -13.44 -1.17
N HIS A 71 13.11 -13.29 -2.10
CA HIS A 71 13.48 -14.35 -3.05
C HIS A 71 13.90 -15.63 -2.31
N GLU A 72 14.86 -15.54 -1.39
CA GLU A 72 15.36 -16.67 -0.58
C GLU A 72 14.24 -17.31 0.25
N ILE A 73 13.36 -16.48 0.84
CA ILE A 73 12.23 -16.99 1.62
C ILE A 73 11.27 -17.77 0.72
N ILE A 74 10.84 -17.20 -0.41
CA ILE A 74 9.92 -17.89 -1.34
C ILE A 74 10.54 -19.18 -1.88
N GLU A 75 11.82 -19.13 -2.29
CA GLU A 75 12.53 -20.29 -2.82
C GLU A 75 12.60 -21.43 -1.81
N SER A 76 12.75 -21.13 -0.53
CA SER A 76 12.86 -22.12 0.55
C SER A 76 11.52 -22.74 0.98
N ARG A 77 10.38 -22.26 0.50
CA ARG A 77 9.05 -22.73 0.91
C ARG A 77 8.35 -23.56 -0.18
N GLU A 78 7.38 -24.38 0.23
CA GLU A 78 6.63 -25.24 -0.69
C GLU A 78 5.63 -24.45 -1.53
N ASN A 79 4.88 -23.57 -0.89
CA ASN A 79 3.85 -22.74 -1.49
C ASN A 79 3.77 -21.35 -0.80
N VAL A 80 3.06 -20.45 -1.45
CA VAL A 80 2.86 -19.08 -0.97
C VAL A 80 1.36 -18.79 -0.89
N ILE A 81 0.86 -18.50 0.30
CA ILE A 81 -0.51 -18.05 0.51
C ILE A 81 -0.45 -16.55 0.80
N ILE A 82 -1.13 -15.78 -0.03
CA ILE A 82 -1.08 -14.32 -0.02
C ILE A 82 -2.42 -13.81 0.48
N MET A 83 -2.43 -12.90 1.42
CA MET A 83 -3.65 -12.23 1.88
C MET A 83 -3.41 -10.75 2.15
N GLY A 84 -4.44 -9.96 1.98
CA GLY A 84 -4.47 -8.57 2.39
C GLY A 84 -5.42 -8.34 3.57
N HIS A 85 -6.05 -7.17 3.60
CA HIS A 85 -7.10 -6.87 4.58
C HIS A 85 -8.47 -7.41 4.13
N SER A 86 -9.37 -7.63 5.09
CA SER A 86 -10.68 -8.30 4.91
C SER A 86 -11.66 -7.62 3.96
N LEU A 87 -11.47 -6.34 3.67
CA LEU A 87 -12.21 -5.62 2.63
C LEU A 87 -11.25 -5.31 1.48
N THR A 88 -10.77 -6.35 0.82
CA THR A 88 -9.74 -6.25 -0.21
C THR A 88 -10.07 -5.13 -1.20
N ASP A 89 -9.16 -4.19 -1.32
CA ASP A 89 -9.22 -3.08 -2.26
C ASP A 89 -8.23 -3.26 -3.42
N VAL A 90 -8.09 -2.23 -4.24
CA VAL A 90 -7.26 -2.29 -5.45
C VAL A 90 -5.77 -2.32 -5.12
N ASP A 91 -5.32 -1.68 -4.02
CA ASP A 91 -3.91 -1.70 -3.61
C ASP A 91 -3.54 -3.06 -3.04
N SER A 92 -4.35 -3.59 -2.16
CA SER A 92 -4.19 -4.92 -1.59
C SER A 92 -4.15 -6.02 -2.67
N LEU A 93 -5.11 -5.99 -3.63
CA LEU A 93 -5.12 -6.93 -4.76
C LEU A 93 -3.87 -6.77 -5.62
N GLY A 94 -3.51 -5.55 -6.03
CA GLY A 94 -2.36 -5.29 -6.89
C GLY A 94 -1.05 -5.72 -6.26
N ALA A 95 -0.87 -5.47 -4.95
CA ALA A 95 0.28 -5.95 -4.19
C ALA A 95 0.31 -7.48 -4.16
N GLY A 96 -0.83 -8.13 -3.91
CA GLY A 96 -0.97 -9.59 -3.95
C GLY A 96 -0.61 -10.18 -5.31
N ILE A 97 -1.05 -9.58 -6.42
CA ILE A 97 -0.68 -9.99 -7.79
C ILE A 97 0.84 -9.89 -8.00
N GLY A 98 1.48 -8.83 -7.51
CA GLY A 98 2.93 -8.68 -7.62
C GLY A 98 3.69 -9.80 -6.90
N ILE A 99 3.26 -10.18 -5.71
CA ILE A 99 3.85 -11.30 -4.94
C ILE A 99 3.54 -12.65 -5.61
N PHE A 100 2.33 -12.84 -6.15
CA PHE A 100 2.00 -14.01 -6.96
C PHE A 100 2.98 -14.18 -8.14
N CYS A 101 3.29 -13.10 -8.85
CA CYS A 101 4.26 -13.11 -9.95
C CYS A 101 5.67 -13.48 -9.47
N ALA A 102 6.08 -12.98 -8.30
CA ALA A 102 7.36 -13.32 -7.70
C ALA A 102 7.46 -14.84 -7.36
N ALA A 103 6.40 -15.41 -6.79
CA ALA A 103 6.34 -16.85 -6.50
C ALA A 103 6.32 -17.70 -7.78
N ARG A 104 5.52 -17.31 -8.77
CA ARG A 104 5.40 -18.00 -10.05
C ARG A 104 6.74 -18.09 -10.81
N VAL A 105 7.53 -17.03 -10.82
CA VAL A 105 8.83 -17.04 -11.51
C VAL A 105 9.82 -18.02 -10.88
N LEU A 106 9.66 -18.32 -9.59
CA LEU A 106 10.41 -19.35 -8.86
C LEU A 106 9.76 -20.75 -8.96
N GLY A 107 8.71 -20.91 -9.78
CA GLY A 107 8.00 -22.19 -9.94
C GLY A 107 7.21 -22.62 -8.71
N LYS A 108 6.88 -21.69 -7.79
CA LYS A 108 6.12 -22.00 -6.58
C LYS A 108 4.62 -21.86 -6.82
N LYS A 109 3.83 -22.77 -6.23
CA LYS A 109 2.39 -22.59 -6.14
C LYS A 109 2.11 -21.35 -5.30
N ALA A 110 1.29 -20.45 -5.80
CA ALA A 110 0.89 -19.24 -5.10
C ALA A 110 -0.61 -19.02 -5.24
N GLN A 111 -1.25 -18.57 -4.16
CA GLN A 111 -2.70 -18.36 -4.11
C GLN A 111 -3.00 -17.10 -3.32
N ILE A 112 -4.03 -16.36 -3.75
CA ILE A 112 -4.47 -15.11 -3.11
C ILE A 112 -5.81 -15.37 -2.43
N VAL A 113 -5.88 -15.11 -1.14
CA VAL A 113 -7.08 -15.32 -0.34
C VAL A 113 -8.00 -14.12 -0.48
N ILE A 114 -9.21 -14.37 -1.00
CA ILE A 114 -10.29 -13.37 -1.13
C ILE A 114 -11.61 -14.08 -0.88
N ASN A 115 -12.30 -13.74 0.21
CA ASN A 115 -13.59 -14.34 0.55
C ASN A 115 -14.73 -13.69 -0.27
N GLU A 116 -14.83 -12.37 -0.24
CA GLU A 116 -15.87 -11.63 -0.95
C GLU A 116 -15.25 -10.51 -1.81
N PRO A 117 -15.14 -10.71 -3.13
CA PRO A 117 -14.61 -9.69 -4.00
C PRO A 117 -15.46 -8.42 -3.98
N THR A 118 -14.85 -7.29 -3.64
CA THR A 118 -15.50 -5.98 -3.70
C THR A 118 -15.77 -5.58 -5.16
N THR A 119 -16.71 -4.66 -5.37
CA THR A 119 -17.02 -4.16 -6.73
C THR A 119 -15.84 -3.48 -7.40
N SER A 120 -14.90 -2.94 -6.61
CA SER A 120 -13.70 -2.25 -7.11
C SER A 120 -12.65 -3.21 -7.68
N ILE A 121 -12.51 -4.43 -7.13
CA ILE A 121 -11.50 -5.39 -7.57
C ILE A 121 -11.99 -6.39 -8.62
N ARG A 122 -13.30 -6.63 -8.74
CA ARG A 122 -13.87 -7.59 -9.70
C ARG A 122 -13.36 -7.38 -11.13
N PRO A 123 -13.37 -6.16 -11.70
CA PRO A 123 -12.89 -5.97 -13.08
C PRO A 123 -11.40 -6.28 -13.26
N LEU A 124 -10.60 -6.15 -12.19
CA LEU A 124 -9.19 -6.51 -12.20
C LEU A 124 -9.01 -8.02 -12.10
N MET A 125 -9.77 -8.71 -11.25
CA MET A 125 -9.73 -10.18 -11.11
C MET A 125 -10.10 -10.88 -12.42
N GLU A 126 -11.02 -10.34 -13.21
CA GLU A 126 -11.39 -10.86 -14.54
C GLU A 126 -10.23 -10.87 -15.54
N CYS A 127 -9.12 -10.19 -15.23
CA CYS A 127 -7.90 -10.26 -16.03
C CYS A 127 -7.07 -11.52 -15.77
N PHE A 128 -7.39 -12.29 -14.73
CA PHE A 128 -6.61 -13.44 -14.26
C PHE A 128 -7.46 -14.71 -14.26
N THR A 129 -7.79 -15.21 -15.43
CA THR A 129 -8.61 -16.42 -15.63
C THR A 129 -7.81 -17.55 -16.29
N PRO A 130 -8.25 -18.81 -16.20
CA PRO A 130 -7.58 -19.93 -16.86
C PRO A 130 -7.42 -19.73 -18.37
N GLU A 131 -8.41 -19.12 -19.04
CA GLU A 131 -8.34 -18.84 -20.48
C GLU A 131 -7.23 -17.83 -20.83
N LYS A 132 -6.78 -17.05 -19.84
CA LYS A 132 -5.67 -16.09 -19.96
C LYS A 132 -4.34 -16.64 -19.43
N GLY A 133 -4.31 -17.95 -19.10
CA GLY A 133 -3.10 -18.66 -18.69
C GLY A 133 -2.79 -18.58 -17.17
N TYR A 134 -3.76 -18.24 -16.34
CA TYR A 134 -3.61 -18.24 -14.89
C TYR A 134 -4.22 -19.51 -14.27
N PRO A 135 -3.73 -19.98 -13.11
CA PRO A 135 -4.32 -21.13 -12.42
C PRO A 135 -5.78 -20.89 -12.04
N GLU A 136 -6.61 -21.93 -12.10
CA GLU A 136 -8.00 -21.87 -11.67
C GLU A 136 -8.11 -21.56 -10.17
N ASP A 137 -7.15 -22.07 -9.38
CA ASP A 137 -7.03 -21.89 -7.94
C ASP A 137 -6.15 -20.68 -7.54
N MET A 138 -5.98 -19.70 -8.44
CA MET A 138 -5.22 -18.49 -8.14
C MET A 138 -5.88 -17.66 -7.01
N PHE A 139 -7.21 -17.59 -7.02
CA PHE A 139 -8.00 -16.94 -5.98
C PHE A 139 -8.77 -18.00 -5.20
N ILE A 140 -8.59 -18.03 -3.90
CA ILE A 140 -9.21 -18.99 -2.99
C ILE A 140 -9.89 -18.28 -1.82
N ASN A 141 -10.83 -18.94 -1.17
CA ASN A 141 -11.41 -18.45 0.07
C ASN A 141 -10.59 -18.93 1.29
N SER A 142 -10.96 -18.41 2.48
CA SER A 142 -10.28 -18.76 3.73
C SER A 142 -10.36 -20.24 4.07
N GLU A 143 -11.46 -20.93 3.75
CA GLU A 143 -11.64 -22.36 4.04
C GLU A 143 -10.60 -23.18 3.29
N ILE A 144 -10.47 -22.95 2.00
CA ILE A 144 -9.45 -23.62 1.16
C ILE A 144 -8.03 -23.25 1.61
N ALA A 145 -7.80 -21.98 1.94
CA ALA A 145 -6.49 -21.51 2.39
C ALA A 145 -6.05 -22.21 3.70
N ILE A 146 -6.99 -22.43 4.63
CA ILE A 146 -6.74 -23.14 5.89
C ILE A 146 -6.43 -24.61 5.67
N GLU A 147 -7.05 -25.24 4.66
CA GLU A 147 -6.78 -26.63 4.29
C GLU A 147 -5.41 -26.79 3.59
N GLU A 148 -5.02 -25.83 2.79
CA GLU A 148 -3.78 -25.89 2.00
C GLU A 148 -2.53 -25.39 2.74
N VAL A 149 -2.70 -24.60 3.79
CA VAL A 149 -1.57 -24.08 4.58
C VAL A 149 -0.88 -25.19 5.36
N SER A 150 0.44 -25.24 5.29
CA SER A 150 1.30 -26.11 6.10
C SER A 150 2.30 -25.30 6.91
N ARG A 151 3.02 -25.94 7.81
CA ARG A 151 4.13 -25.27 8.53
C ARG A 151 5.25 -24.82 7.58
N ASN A 152 5.36 -25.45 6.43
CA ASN A 152 6.34 -25.10 5.40
C ASN A 152 5.81 -24.12 4.34
N SER A 153 4.58 -23.63 4.50
CA SER A 153 4.02 -22.57 3.66
C SER A 153 4.56 -21.21 4.06
N LEU A 154 4.71 -20.31 3.08
CA LEU A 154 4.85 -18.88 3.33
C LEU A 154 3.45 -18.24 3.37
N VAL A 155 3.13 -17.56 4.46
CA VAL A 155 1.99 -16.62 4.50
C VAL A 155 2.51 -15.21 4.27
N MET A 156 2.14 -14.65 3.14
CA MET A 156 2.48 -13.29 2.75
C MET A 156 1.32 -12.35 3.02
N VAL A 157 1.51 -11.38 3.91
CA VAL A 157 0.51 -10.36 4.23
C VAL A 157 0.89 -9.06 3.54
N VAL A 158 -0.02 -8.50 2.75
CA VAL A 158 0.14 -7.25 2.02
C VAL A 158 -0.90 -6.23 2.47
N ASP A 159 -0.51 -4.96 2.49
CA ASP A 159 -1.39 -3.81 2.71
C ASP A 159 -2.12 -3.81 4.07
N THR A 160 -1.63 -4.57 5.02
CA THR A 160 -2.02 -4.49 6.43
C THR A 160 -0.95 -5.08 7.33
N ASN A 161 -0.81 -4.57 8.54
CA ASN A 161 0.07 -5.12 9.56
C ASN A 161 -0.68 -5.55 10.83
N ARG A 162 -2.04 -5.55 10.79
CA ARG A 162 -2.90 -5.87 11.92
C ARG A 162 -3.55 -7.23 11.74
N PRO A 163 -3.33 -8.20 12.65
CA PRO A 163 -3.93 -9.54 12.58
C PRO A 163 -5.44 -9.54 12.36
N SER A 164 -6.18 -8.75 13.15
CA SER A 164 -7.65 -8.72 13.10
C SER A 164 -8.22 -8.14 11.80
N TYR A 165 -7.40 -7.44 11.02
CA TYR A 165 -7.79 -6.85 9.74
C TYR A 165 -7.44 -7.72 8.53
N THR A 166 -6.65 -8.81 8.70
CA THR A 166 -6.31 -9.70 7.60
C THR A 166 -7.52 -10.46 7.09
N GLU A 167 -7.49 -10.86 5.82
CA GLU A 167 -8.56 -11.61 5.16
C GLU A 167 -8.84 -12.95 5.84
N CYS A 168 -7.80 -13.61 6.38
CA CYS A 168 -7.89 -14.85 7.13
C CYS A 168 -6.91 -14.86 8.32
N PRO A 169 -7.29 -14.32 9.50
CA PRO A 169 -6.41 -14.23 10.66
C PRO A 169 -5.87 -15.59 11.15
N GLU A 170 -6.62 -16.67 10.92
CA GLU A 170 -6.22 -18.03 11.33
C GLU A 170 -4.92 -18.49 10.66
N LEU A 171 -4.64 -18.07 9.42
CA LEU A 171 -3.41 -18.42 8.72
C LEU A 171 -2.15 -18.00 9.46
N LEU A 172 -2.22 -16.91 10.22
CA LEU A 172 -1.09 -16.40 10.99
C LEU A 172 -0.61 -17.36 12.10
N THR A 173 -1.43 -18.33 12.47
CA THR A 173 -1.10 -19.33 13.50
C THR A 173 -0.79 -20.72 12.91
N ARG A 174 -0.96 -20.88 11.59
CA ARG A 174 -0.81 -22.18 10.90
C ARG A 174 0.58 -22.40 10.32
N THR A 175 1.37 -21.35 10.18
CA THR A 175 2.74 -21.41 9.65
C THR A 175 3.73 -20.74 10.56
N ASP A 176 4.99 -21.15 10.45
CA ASP A 176 6.13 -20.52 11.16
C ASP A 176 6.77 -19.41 10.27
N THR A 177 6.26 -19.17 9.06
CA THR A 177 6.86 -18.24 8.10
C THR A 177 5.86 -17.20 7.62
N ILE A 178 5.92 -16.03 8.24
CA ILE A 178 5.08 -14.89 7.89
C ILE A 178 5.98 -13.77 7.34
N VAL A 179 5.55 -13.15 6.24
CA VAL A 179 6.16 -11.96 5.68
C VAL A 179 5.10 -10.86 5.58
N VAL A 180 5.43 -9.64 5.98
CA VAL A 180 4.51 -8.50 5.99
C VAL A 180 5.08 -7.35 5.17
N PHE A 181 4.31 -6.89 4.17
CA PHE A 181 4.58 -5.68 3.37
C PHE A 181 3.41 -4.72 3.52
N ASP A 182 3.64 -3.56 4.14
CA ASP A 182 2.57 -2.62 4.45
C ASP A 182 3.08 -1.17 4.49
N HIS A 183 2.26 -0.24 4.05
CA HIS A 183 2.54 1.19 4.10
C HIS A 183 1.76 1.92 5.21
N HIS A 184 0.97 1.20 5.99
CA HIS A 184 0.24 1.76 7.11
C HIS A 184 1.12 1.91 8.35
N ARG A 185 0.80 2.89 9.19
CA ARG A 185 1.47 3.05 10.49
C ARG A 185 1.08 1.90 11.41
N GLN A 186 2.06 1.38 12.12
CA GLN A 186 1.82 0.38 13.15
C GLN A 186 1.03 0.98 14.30
N GLY A 187 0.01 0.26 14.77
CA GLY A 187 -0.79 0.57 15.94
C GLY A 187 -0.37 -0.24 17.16
N SER A 188 -1.29 -0.39 18.09
CA SER A 188 -1.12 -1.26 19.27
C SER A 188 -1.24 -2.75 18.95
N GLU A 189 -1.92 -3.09 17.86
CA GLU A 189 -2.07 -4.45 17.34
C GLU A 189 -1.20 -4.60 16.10
N VAL A 190 -0.28 -5.55 16.12
CA VAL A 190 0.64 -5.85 15.02
C VAL A 190 0.82 -7.36 14.87
N ILE A 191 1.13 -7.82 13.67
CA ILE A 191 1.53 -9.21 13.41
C ILE A 191 2.87 -9.43 14.11
N GLU A 192 2.88 -10.36 15.06
CA GLU A 192 4.05 -10.65 15.90
C GLU A 192 5.05 -11.57 15.17
N ASN A 193 6.33 -11.30 15.37
CA ASN A 193 7.45 -12.13 14.93
C ASN A 193 7.43 -12.54 13.43
N PRO A 194 7.13 -11.66 12.49
CA PRO A 194 7.25 -11.99 11.06
C PRO A 194 8.72 -12.26 10.73
N LEU A 195 8.98 -13.28 9.89
CA LEU A 195 10.32 -13.60 9.42
C LEU A 195 10.91 -12.43 8.62
N LEU A 196 10.07 -11.72 7.86
CA LEU A 196 10.43 -10.49 7.16
C LEU A 196 9.31 -9.47 7.34
N SER A 197 9.67 -8.29 7.82
CA SER A 197 8.77 -7.15 7.90
C SER A 197 9.30 -5.99 7.05
N TYR A 198 8.47 -5.47 6.17
CA TYR A 198 8.75 -4.28 5.38
C TYR A 198 7.58 -3.31 5.55
N ILE A 199 7.70 -2.45 6.54
CA ILE A 199 6.70 -1.42 6.87
C ILE A 199 7.29 -0.05 6.53
N GLU A 200 6.67 0.65 5.58
CA GLU A 200 7.13 1.96 5.09
C GLU A 200 5.98 2.98 5.04
N PRO A 201 5.68 3.67 6.15
CA PRO A 201 4.56 4.62 6.22
C PRO A 201 4.67 5.83 5.28
N TYR A 202 5.80 6.01 4.65
CA TYR A 202 6.04 7.06 3.66
C TYR A 202 5.88 6.59 2.21
N ALA A 203 5.68 5.29 1.98
CA ALA A 203 5.29 4.79 0.68
C ALA A 203 3.84 5.22 0.38
N SER A 204 3.54 5.45 -0.89
CA SER A 204 2.20 5.87 -1.30
C SER A 204 1.18 4.73 -1.19
N SER A 205 1.64 3.50 -1.38
CA SER A 205 0.83 2.29 -1.47
C SER A 205 1.67 1.02 -1.27
N ALA A 206 1.04 -0.09 -0.95
CA ALA A 206 1.69 -1.40 -0.94
C ALA A 206 2.14 -1.81 -2.35
N CYS A 207 1.40 -1.45 -3.39
CA CYS A 207 1.78 -1.64 -4.79
C CYS A 207 3.07 -0.90 -5.16
N GLU A 208 3.31 0.32 -4.66
CA GLU A 208 4.59 1.01 -4.83
C GLU A 208 5.75 0.16 -4.28
N MET A 209 5.61 -0.31 -3.04
CA MET A 209 6.63 -1.11 -2.36
C MET A 209 6.91 -2.42 -3.08
N VAL A 210 5.86 -3.11 -3.53
CA VAL A 210 5.97 -4.35 -4.29
C VAL A 210 6.64 -4.08 -5.64
N ALA A 211 6.24 -3.04 -6.38
CA ALA A 211 6.86 -2.68 -7.65
C ALA A 211 8.36 -2.36 -7.50
N GLU A 212 8.76 -1.69 -6.41
CA GLU A 212 10.18 -1.45 -6.11
C GLU A 212 10.96 -2.75 -5.86
N VAL A 213 10.38 -3.68 -5.10
CA VAL A 213 11.01 -4.98 -4.79
C VAL A 213 11.14 -5.83 -6.04
N LEU A 214 10.11 -5.89 -6.89
CA LEU A 214 10.12 -6.68 -8.13
C LEU A 214 11.24 -6.26 -9.11
N GLN A 215 11.65 -4.98 -9.12
CA GLN A 215 12.76 -4.51 -9.95
C GLN A 215 14.11 -5.18 -9.62
N TYR A 216 14.26 -5.68 -8.39
CA TYR A 216 15.50 -6.30 -7.89
C TYR A 216 15.33 -7.77 -7.53
N PHE A 217 14.16 -8.35 -7.79
CA PHE A 217 13.81 -9.69 -7.32
C PHE A 217 14.62 -10.79 -8.01
N GLN A 218 14.69 -10.73 -9.34
CA GLN A 218 15.47 -11.66 -10.15
C GLN A 218 15.84 -11.02 -11.48
N GLU A 219 17.02 -11.37 -12.01
CA GLU A 219 17.43 -10.94 -13.34
C GLU A 219 16.46 -11.48 -14.41
N GLY A 220 16.03 -10.60 -15.32
CA GLY A 220 15.07 -10.96 -16.36
C GLY A 220 13.62 -11.10 -15.89
N PHE A 221 13.27 -10.75 -14.63
CA PHE A 221 11.90 -10.72 -14.15
C PHE A 221 10.99 -9.86 -15.04
N LYS A 222 9.87 -10.44 -15.47
CA LYS A 222 8.91 -9.75 -16.34
C LYS A 222 7.49 -9.91 -15.82
N LEU A 223 6.76 -8.82 -15.83
CA LEU A 223 5.31 -8.77 -15.64
C LEU A 223 4.62 -8.85 -16.99
N SER A 224 3.47 -9.51 -17.06
CA SER A 224 2.53 -9.35 -18.16
C SER A 224 1.88 -7.96 -18.12
N PRO A 225 1.34 -7.45 -19.23
CA PRO A 225 0.62 -6.17 -19.21
C PRO A 225 -0.55 -6.13 -18.21
N ALA A 226 -1.26 -7.23 -18.01
CA ALA A 226 -2.37 -7.30 -17.05
C ALA A 226 -1.89 -7.21 -15.60
N GLU A 227 -0.78 -7.88 -15.27
CA GLU A 227 -0.15 -7.82 -13.95
C GLU A 227 0.37 -6.41 -13.65
N ALA A 228 1.06 -5.82 -14.62
CA ALA A 228 1.54 -4.44 -14.51
C ALA A 228 0.38 -3.44 -14.36
N ASP A 229 -0.74 -3.62 -15.07
CA ASP A 229 -1.95 -2.81 -14.91
C ASP A 229 -2.53 -2.90 -13.52
N CYS A 230 -2.61 -4.12 -12.96
CA CYS A 230 -3.20 -4.33 -11.63
C CYS A 230 -2.38 -3.64 -10.55
N ILE A 231 -1.05 -3.80 -10.57
CA ILE A 231 -0.15 -3.12 -9.61
C ILE A 231 -0.21 -1.60 -9.80
N TYR A 232 -0.25 -1.13 -11.06
CA TYR A 232 -0.38 0.30 -11.37
C TYR A 232 -1.71 0.87 -10.87
N ALA A 233 -2.79 0.09 -10.95
CA ALA A 233 -4.12 0.50 -10.47
C ALA A 233 -4.11 0.78 -8.97
N GLY A 234 -3.43 -0.04 -8.15
CA GLY A 234 -3.28 0.20 -6.71
C GLY A 234 -2.60 1.53 -6.43
N ILE A 235 -1.44 1.80 -7.06
CA ILE A 235 -0.77 3.10 -6.92
C ILE A 235 -1.71 4.25 -7.32
N LEU A 236 -2.47 4.10 -8.40
CA LEU A 236 -3.35 5.13 -8.93
C LEU A 236 -4.48 5.49 -7.96
N ILE A 237 -5.09 4.48 -7.32
CA ILE A 237 -6.18 4.67 -6.36
C ILE A 237 -5.68 5.32 -5.08
N ASP A 238 -4.62 4.80 -4.47
CA ASP A 238 -4.09 5.29 -3.19
C ASP A 238 -3.51 6.70 -3.25
N THR A 239 -3.02 7.08 -4.43
CA THR A 239 -2.51 8.42 -4.69
C THR A 239 -3.57 9.39 -5.22
N ASN A 240 -4.83 8.95 -5.34
CA ASN A 240 -5.87 9.74 -6.00
C ASN A 240 -5.39 10.29 -7.36
N ASN A 241 -4.97 9.39 -8.26
CA ASN A 241 -4.40 9.74 -9.57
C ASN A 241 -3.12 10.59 -9.48
N PHE A 242 -2.21 10.27 -8.59
CA PHE A 242 -0.97 11.01 -8.30
C PHE A 242 -1.16 12.43 -7.77
N MET A 243 -2.32 12.72 -7.19
CA MET A 243 -2.61 14.05 -6.59
C MET A 243 -2.21 14.13 -5.12
N THR A 244 -2.18 13.00 -4.42
CA THR A 244 -1.88 12.95 -2.97
C THR A 244 -0.87 11.86 -2.66
N LYS A 245 -0.15 11.98 -1.55
CA LYS A 245 0.83 10.99 -1.04
C LYS A 245 1.90 10.59 -2.07
N THR A 246 2.21 11.41 -3.05
CA THR A 246 3.08 11.08 -4.18
C THR A 246 4.49 11.61 -3.95
N GLY A 247 5.48 10.76 -4.10
CA GLY A 247 6.90 11.09 -4.05
C GLY A 247 7.64 10.62 -5.30
N VAL A 248 8.95 10.86 -5.36
CA VAL A 248 9.81 10.39 -6.46
C VAL A 248 9.72 8.87 -6.61
N ARG A 249 9.70 8.13 -5.51
CA ARG A 249 9.52 6.66 -5.47
C ARG A 249 8.27 6.22 -6.22
N THR A 250 7.15 6.90 -5.98
CA THR A 250 5.86 6.60 -6.62
C THR A 250 5.96 6.73 -8.14
N PHE A 251 6.61 7.78 -8.64
CA PHE A 251 6.82 7.97 -10.08
C PHE A 251 7.82 6.96 -10.65
N GLU A 252 8.86 6.57 -9.91
CA GLU A 252 9.81 5.53 -10.34
C GLU A 252 9.12 4.16 -10.45
N ALA A 253 8.30 3.79 -9.46
CA ALA A 253 7.49 2.57 -9.49
C ALA A 253 6.49 2.60 -10.66
N ALA A 254 5.79 3.71 -10.85
CA ALA A 254 4.88 3.90 -11.99
C ALA A 254 5.61 3.80 -13.33
N ALA A 255 6.81 4.39 -13.45
CA ALA A 255 7.62 4.30 -14.66
C ALA A 255 8.11 2.86 -14.94
N TYR A 256 8.45 2.10 -13.90
CA TYR A 256 8.78 0.68 -14.03
C TYR A 256 7.59 -0.12 -14.56
N LEU A 257 6.41 0.06 -13.97
CA LEU A 257 5.19 -0.62 -14.41
C LEU A 257 4.79 -0.23 -15.84
N ARG A 258 4.97 1.04 -16.21
CA ARG A 258 4.77 1.49 -17.61
C ARG A 258 5.72 0.78 -18.58
N ARG A 259 6.98 0.62 -18.24
CA ARG A 259 7.95 -0.16 -19.05
C ARG A 259 7.59 -1.64 -19.12
N SER A 260 6.94 -2.16 -18.07
CA SER A 260 6.44 -3.55 -18.01
C SER A 260 5.11 -3.74 -18.78
N GLY A 261 4.54 -2.69 -19.38
CA GLY A 261 3.35 -2.78 -20.23
C GLY A 261 2.05 -2.27 -19.60
N ALA A 262 2.10 -1.68 -18.39
CA ALA A 262 0.93 -1.04 -17.81
C ALA A 262 0.43 0.09 -18.71
N GLU A 263 -0.89 0.23 -18.88
CA GLU A 263 -1.50 1.26 -19.70
C GLU A 263 -2.57 2.04 -18.96
N VAL A 264 -2.34 3.35 -18.77
CA VAL A 264 -3.21 4.24 -17.99
C VAL A 264 -4.65 4.23 -18.49
N THR A 265 -4.85 4.20 -19.80
CA THR A 265 -6.19 4.20 -20.41
C THR A 265 -6.93 2.90 -20.10
N ARG A 266 -6.23 1.76 -20.16
CA ARG A 266 -6.79 0.44 -19.84
C ARG A 266 -7.14 0.36 -18.36
N VAL A 267 -6.24 0.76 -17.47
CA VAL A 267 -6.46 0.83 -16.03
C VAL A 267 -7.67 1.71 -15.69
N ARG A 268 -7.72 2.92 -16.25
CA ARG A 268 -8.87 3.82 -16.03
C ARG A 268 -10.20 3.27 -16.52
N LYS A 269 -10.20 2.45 -17.57
CA LYS A 269 -11.43 1.77 -18.03
C LYS A 269 -11.89 0.71 -17.03
N MET A 270 -10.96 -0.08 -16.47
CA MET A 270 -11.28 -1.10 -15.47
C MET A 270 -11.79 -0.49 -14.15
N LEU A 271 -11.26 0.66 -13.75
CA LEU A 271 -11.65 1.38 -12.53
C LEU A 271 -12.90 2.27 -12.70
N ARG A 272 -13.55 2.25 -13.85
CA ARG A 272 -14.78 3.03 -14.06
C ARG A 272 -15.92 2.42 -13.25
N ASN A 273 -16.59 3.29 -12.50
CA ASN A 273 -17.87 2.96 -11.89
C ASN A 273 -18.90 2.65 -12.99
N ASP A 274 -19.73 1.67 -12.74
CA ASP A 274 -20.88 1.41 -13.59
C ASP A 274 -21.93 2.54 -13.50
N MET A 275 -22.92 2.50 -14.38
CA MET A 275 -23.98 3.52 -14.44
C MET A 275 -24.85 3.53 -13.17
N ALA A 276 -25.01 2.38 -12.49
CA ALA A 276 -25.80 2.28 -11.26
C ALA A 276 -25.08 3.01 -10.12
N CYS A 277 -23.79 2.77 -9.95
CA CYS A 277 -22.93 3.44 -8.98
C CYS A 277 -22.86 4.96 -9.24
N TYR A 278 -22.78 5.35 -10.51
CA TYR A 278 -22.78 6.76 -10.90
C TYR A 278 -24.09 7.46 -10.55
N LYS A 279 -25.23 6.81 -10.82
CA LYS A 279 -26.56 7.31 -10.45
C LYS A 279 -26.74 7.41 -8.93
N ALA A 280 -26.32 6.38 -8.17
CA ALA A 280 -26.40 6.39 -6.72
C ALA A 280 -25.57 7.54 -6.11
N ARG A 281 -24.37 7.77 -6.64
CA ARG A 281 -23.52 8.90 -6.23
C ARG A 281 -24.16 10.26 -6.55
N ALA A 282 -24.74 10.40 -7.75
CA ALA A 282 -25.44 11.63 -8.14
C ALA A 282 -26.65 11.90 -7.23
N GLU A 283 -27.38 10.87 -6.86
CA GLU A 283 -28.53 10.97 -5.95
C GLU A 283 -28.07 11.35 -4.52
N ALA A 284 -26.97 10.76 -4.02
CA ALA A 284 -26.40 11.16 -2.74
C ALA A 284 -25.97 12.63 -2.73
N VAL A 285 -25.35 13.10 -3.81
CA VAL A 285 -24.95 14.52 -3.94
C VAL A 285 -26.18 15.43 -4.02
N ARG A 286 -27.24 15.01 -4.73
CA ARG A 286 -28.48 15.77 -4.86
C ARG A 286 -29.19 15.99 -3.52
N HIS A 287 -29.11 15.01 -2.61
CA HIS A 287 -29.72 15.08 -1.28
C HIS A 287 -28.75 15.58 -0.19
N ALA A 288 -27.54 15.99 -0.57
CA ALA A 288 -26.58 16.49 0.40
C ALA A 288 -26.97 17.87 0.92
N GLU A 289 -26.99 18.02 2.24
CA GLU A 289 -27.17 19.29 2.93
C GLU A 289 -25.80 19.83 3.41
N VAL A 290 -25.56 21.12 3.20
CA VAL A 290 -24.33 21.76 3.65
C VAL A 290 -24.50 22.23 5.08
N TYR A 291 -23.77 21.62 6.01
CA TYR A 291 -23.75 21.98 7.41
C TYR A 291 -22.56 22.87 7.74
N ARG A 292 -22.79 24.01 8.35
CA ARG A 292 -21.80 25.02 8.75
C ARG A 292 -20.84 25.47 7.63
N GLY A 293 -21.25 25.42 6.38
CA GLY A 293 -20.45 25.81 5.23
C GLY A 293 -19.21 24.97 4.93
N ALA A 294 -18.99 23.88 5.67
CA ALA A 294 -17.78 23.09 5.59
C ALA A 294 -18.03 21.57 5.44
N PHE A 295 -19.22 21.10 5.78
CA PHE A 295 -19.58 19.66 5.74
C PHE A 295 -20.76 19.45 4.83
N ALA A 296 -20.69 18.45 3.95
CA ALA A 296 -21.83 17.97 3.18
C ALA A 296 -22.29 16.63 3.79
N ILE A 297 -23.55 16.56 4.23
CA ILE A 297 -24.16 15.40 4.86
C ILE A 297 -25.26 14.90 3.94
N SER A 298 -25.21 13.64 3.57
CA SER A 298 -26.26 12.97 2.81
C SER A 298 -26.66 11.67 3.49
N VAL A 299 -27.95 11.44 3.61
CA VAL A 299 -28.51 10.16 4.06
C VAL A 299 -28.85 9.35 2.81
N CYS A 300 -28.13 8.25 2.60
CA CYS A 300 -28.42 7.32 1.52
C CYS A 300 -29.48 6.30 2.00
N PRO A 301 -30.51 6.02 1.19
CA PRO A 301 -31.52 5.01 1.51
C PRO A 301 -30.96 3.60 1.53
#